data_e791a0e639ed40d6b700a549e34ae433
#
_entry.id   e791a0e639ed40d6b700a549e34ae433
#
_cell.length_a   1.000
_cell.length_b   1.000
_cell.length_c   1.000
_cell.angle_alpha   90.00
_cell.angle_beta   90.00
_cell.angle_gamma   90.00
#
_symmetry.space_group_name_H-M   'P 1'
#
loop_
_entity.id
_entity.type
_entity.pdbx_description
1 polymer ?
#
loop_
_entity_poly.entity_id
_entity_poly.type
_entity_poly.pdbx_seq_one_letter_code
_entity_poly.pdbx_strand_id
1 'polypeptide(L)'
;MKVTAVPAVIKPYESAEAIVQVSVQNGYHINANPPTFSYLKATELTLEQVPGISVSFIVYPNALTKSFPFAEKPLAVYEGTTEIKVRLRADKSLTPSIQTLPGSLHVQACDNQVCYTPGTLAVSIPLSIK
;
A
#
# COMPACT_ATOMS: atom_id res chain seq x y z
N MET A 1 -9.10 -3.81 9.94
CA MET A 1 -8.38 -3.04 8.91
C MET A 1 -9.05 -3.22 7.56
N LYS A 2 -9.10 -2.16 6.79
CA LYS A 2 -9.79 -2.17 5.49
C LYS A 2 -8.87 -1.59 4.43
N VAL A 3 -8.80 -2.25 3.27
CA VAL A 3 -8.01 -1.81 2.12
C VAL A 3 -8.92 -1.64 0.93
N THR A 4 -8.90 -0.47 0.30
CA THR A 4 -9.66 -0.19 -0.91
C THR A 4 -8.76 0.47 -1.93
N ALA A 5 -8.97 0.16 -3.21
CA ALA A 5 -8.22 0.78 -4.30
C ALA A 5 -9.13 1.72 -5.07
N VAL A 6 -8.61 2.91 -5.38
CA VAL A 6 -9.30 3.89 -6.22
C VAL A 6 -9.03 3.51 -7.67
N PRO A 7 -10.07 3.38 -8.52
CA PRO A 7 -9.87 3.08 -9.93
C PRO A 7 -8.99 4.12 -10.62
N ALA A 8 -8.12 3.67 -11.52
CA ALA A 8 -7.26 4.54 -12.30
C ALA A 8 -7.61 4.47 -13.79
N VAL A 9 -7.46 5.60 -14.47
CA VAL A 9 -7.64 5.70 -15.91
C VAL A 9 -6.27 5.97 -16.51
N ILE A 10 -5.88 5.17 -17.50
CA ILE A 10 -4.56 5.29 -18.13
C ILE A 10 -4.69 5.13 -19.64
N LYS A 11 -3.93 5.94 -20.39
CA LYS A 11 -3.83 5.85 -21.84
C LYS A 11 -2.52 5.17 -22.22
N PRO A 12 -2.48 4.48 -23.39
CA PRO A 12 -1.22 3.93 -23.89
C PRO A 12 -0.14 5.00 -23.95
N TYR A 13 1.10 4.62 -23.65
CA TYR A 13 2.29 5.49 -23.55
C TYR A 13 2.27 6.47 -22.37
N GLU A 14 1.19 6.57 -21.63
CA GLU A 14 1.08 7.53 -20.54
C GLU A 14 1.30 6.87 -19.17
N SER A 15 1.57 7.71 -18.20
CA SER A 15 1.64 7.31 -16.79
C SER A 15 0.38 7.77 -16.08
N ALA A 16 0.00 7.02 -15.06
CA ALA A 16 -1.12 7.39 -14.19
C ALA A 16 -0.80 7.00 -12.76
N GLU A 17 -1.50 7.62 -11.83
CA GLU A 17 -1.38 7.31 -10.42
C GLU A 17 -2.60 6.52 -9.96
N ALA A 18 -2.35 5.39 -9.33
CA ALA A 18 -3.37 4.62 -8.62
C ALA A 18 -3.18 4.84 -7.12
N ILE A 19 -4.27 4.80 -6.38
CA ILE A 19 -4.26 5.02 -4.94
C ILE A 19 -4.84 3.80 -4.24
N VAL A 20 -4.10 3.31 -3.24
CA VAL A 20 -4.57 2.25 -2.35
C VAL A 20 -4.78 2.88 -0.97
N GLN A 21 -6.02 2.94 -0.53
CA GLN A 21 -6.36 3.46 0.79
C GLN A 21 -6.31 2.35 1.82
N VAL A 22 -5.65 2.62 2.93
CA VAL A 22 -5.53 1.70 4.05
C VAL A 22 -6.14 2.36 5.28
N SER A 23 -7.19 1.76 5.82
CA SER A 23 -7.86 2.24 7.03
C SER A 23 -7.56 1.30 8.18
N VAL A 24 -6.96 1.83 9.24
CA VAL A 24 -6.61 1.11 10.44
C VAL A 24 -7.59 1.50 11.55
N GLN A 25 -8.13 0.51 12.26
CA GLN A 25 -9.09 0.76 13.32
C GLN A 25 -8.49 1.58 14.45
N ASN A 26 -9.33 2.37 15.13
CA ASN A 26 -8.93 3.08 16.34
C ASN A 26 -8.32 2.12 17.36
N GLY A 27 -7.22 2.56 17.99
CA GLY A 27 -6.50 1.77 18.98
C GLY A 27 -5.46 0.83 18.39
N TYR A 28 -5.38 0.76 17.06
CA TYR A 28 -4.40 -0.06 16.34
C TYR A 28 -3.52 0.80 15.46
N HIS A 29 -2.38 0.27 15.09
CA HIS A 29 -1.47 0.86 14.13
C HIS A 29 -0.74 -0.23 13.36
N ILE A 30 -0.15 0.13 12.24
CA ILE A 30 0.72 -0.75 11.46
C ILE A 30 2.07 -0.08 11.32
N ASN A 31 3.12 -0.87 11.12
CA ASN A 31 4.46 -0.33 10.96
C ASN A 31 4.57 0.44 9.66
N ALA A 32 5.29 1.57 9.70
CA ALA A 32 5.53 2.39 8.52
C ALA A 32 6.55 1.73 7.57
N ASN A 33 6.65 2.26 6.38
CA ASN A 33 7.68 1.92 5.41
C ASN A 33 8.47 3.19 5.08
N PRO A 34 9.76 3.29 5.46
CA PRO A 34 10.54 2.27 6.15
C PRO A 34 10.15 2.14 7.63
N PRO A 35 10.33 0.95 8.25
CA PRO A 35 10.08 0.77 9.68
C PRO A 35 11.20 1.37 10.51
N THR A 36 10.92 1.61 11.79
CA THR A 36 11.94 2.15 12.71
C THR A 36 13.11 1.18 12.91
N PHE A 37 12.79 -0.11 13.02
CA PHE A 37 13.79 -1.15 13.19
C PHE A 37 13.68 -2.19 12.08
N SER A 38 14.81 -2.72 11.64
CA SER A 38 14.86 -3.68 10.53
C SER A 38 14.15 -5.00 10.84
N TYR A 39 13.98 -5.36 12.11
CA TYR A 39 13.28 -6.57 12.50
C TYR A 39 11.75 -6.40 12.51
N LEU A 40 11.25 -5.18 12.41
CA LEU A 40 9.81 -4.92 12.30
C LEU A 40 9.35 -5.15 10.87
N LYS A 41 8.16 -5.73 10.72
CA LYS A 41 7.56 -5.93 9.40
C LYS A 41 6.92 -4.64 8.92
N ALA A 42 7.52 -4.03 7.91
CA ALA A 42 6.99 -2.83 7.28
C ALA A 42 5.67 -3.12 6.55
N THR A 43 4.86 -2.09 6.39
CA THR A 43 3.75 -2.13 5.44
C THR A 43 4.33 -2.17 4.04
N GLU A 44 3.99 -3.19 3.26
CA GLU A 44 4.57 -3.38 1.94
C GLU A 44 3.50 -3.82 0.94
N LEU A 45 3.40 -3.07 -0.14
CA LEU A 45 2.51 -3.38 -1.25
C LEU A 45 3.29 -4.08 -2.34
N THR A 46 2.87 -5.30 -2.68
CA THR A 46 3.43 -6.08 -3.78
C THR A 46 2.37 -6.22 -4.86
N LEU A 47 2.70 -5.87 -6.09
CA LEU A 47 1.79 -5.94 -7.23
C LEU A 47 2.24 -7.01 -8.20
N GLU A 48 1.28 -7.77 -8.75
CA GLU A 48 1.57 -8.77 -9.76
C GLU A 48 1.91 -8.11 -11.09
N GLN A 49 2.68 -8.80 -11.92
CA GLN A 49 2.98 -8.33 -13.26
C GLN A 49 1.79 -8.56 -14.18
N VAL A 50 1.41 -7.51 -14.89
CA VAL A 50 0.35 -7.55 -15.90
C VAL A 50 0.96 -7.10 -17.21
N PRO A 51 0.77 -7.85 -18.32
CA PRO A 51 1.35 -7.47 -19.61
C PRO A 51 0.94 -6.06 -20.03
N GLY A 52 1.91 -5.27 -20.44
CA GLY A 52 1.71 -3.90 -20.91
C GLY A 52 1.60 -2.85 -19.83
N ILE A 53 1.54 -3.24 -18.56
CA ILE A 53 1.52 -2.32 -17.42
C ILE A 53 2.78 -2.52 -16.61
N SER A 54 3.51 -1.44 -16.34
CA SER A 54 4.66 -1.48 -15.45
C SER A 54 4.43 -0.56 -14.24
N VAL A 55 4.94 -0.98 -13.10
CA VAL A 55 4.94 -0.16 -11.88
C VAL A 55 6.25 0.60 -11.85
N SER A 56 6.17 1.93 -11.97
CA SER A 56 7.36 2.77 -11.96
C SER A 56 7.91 2.91 -10.55
N PHE A 57 7.05 3.24 -9.60
CA PHE A 57 7.42 3.32 -8.19
C PHE A 57 6.17 3.35 -7.31
N ILE A 58 6.38 3.08 -6.03
CA ILE A 58 5.34 3.09 -5.00
C ILE A 58 5.78 4.11 -3.94
N VAL A 59 4.88 5.03 -3.60
CA VAL A 59 5.11 6.04 -2.58
C VAL A 59 4.25 5.72 -1.36
N TYR A 60 4.91 5.42 -0.25
CA TYR A 60 4.23 5.17 1.01
C TYR A 60 3.96 6.48 1.74
N PRO A 61 2.90 6.55 2.57
CA PRO A 61 2.60 7.78 3.29
C PRO A 61 3.68 8.12 4.32
N ASN A 62 3.74 9.38 4.70
CA ASN A 62 4.63 9.81 5.78
C ASN A 62 4.19 9.16 7.09
N ALA A 63 5.16 8.71 7.86
CA ALA A 63 4.91 8.04 9.12
C ALA A 63 4.56 9.04 10.23
N LEU A 64 3.74 8.57 11.17
CA LEU A 64 3.61 9.19 12.49
C LEU A 64 4.64 8.56 13.41
N THR A 65 5.24 9.36 14.28
CA THR A 65 6.18 8.85 15.27
C THR A 65 5.50 8.85 16.62
N LYS A 66 5.37 7.66 17.22
CA LYS A 66 4.66 7.49 18.50
C LYS A 66 5.44 6.61 19.46
N SER A 67 5.29 6.91 20.76
CA SER A 67 5.87 6.11 21.83
C SER A 67 4.87 5.09 22.34
N PHE A 68 5.33 3.86 22.57
CA PHE A 68 4.50 2.76 23.09
C PHE A 68 5.18 2.10 24.27
N PRO A 69 4.40 1.59 25.24
CA PRO A 69 4.98 0.96 26.44
C PRO A 69 5.88 -0.24 26.14
N PHE A 70 5.61 -0.96 25.05
CA PHE A 70 6.38 -2.15 24.67
C PHE A 70 7.67 -1.83 23.90
N ALA A 71 7.89 -0.58 23.52
CA ALA A 71 9.03 -0.19 22.69
C ALA A 71 9.94 0.80 23.45
N GLU A 72 11.24 0.62 23.31
CA GLU A 72 12.24 1.48 23.96
C GLU A 72 12.35 2.86 23.32
N LYS A 73 12.05 2.95 22.03
CA LYS A 73 12.11 4.19 21.25
C LYS A 73 10.79 4.45 20.54
N PRO A 74 10.48 5.71 20.20
CA PRO A 74 9.30 5.99 19.37
C PRO A 74 9.38 5.24 18.05
N LEU A 75 8.22 4.73 17.61
CA LEU A 75 8.11 3.96 16.38
C LEU A 75 7.44 4.77 15.28
N ALA A 76 7.91 4.54 14.05
CA ALA A 76 7.26 5.05 12.84
C ALA A 76 6.09 4.14 12.47
N VAL A 77 4.88 4.68 12.46
CA VAL A 77 3.65 3.91 12.28
C VAL A 77 2.66 4.64 11.38
N TYR A 78 1.67 3.89 10.91
CA TYR A 78 0.49 4.43 10.26
C TYR A 78 -0.75 4.17 11.11
N GLU A 79 -1.58 5.18 11.25
CA GLU A 79 -2.85 5.11 11.96
C GLU A 79 -3.95 5.75 11.12
N GLY A 80 -5.20 5.40 11.40
CA GLY A 80 -6.34 5.96 10.69
C GLY A 80 -6.34 5.58 9.23
N THR A 81 -6.71 6.50 8.37
CA THR A 81 -6.75 6.28 6.92
C THR A 81 -5.55 6.93 6.26
N THR A 82 -4.79 6.14 5.51
CA THR A 82 -3.62 6.59 4.76
C THR A 82 -3.71 6.13 3.32
N GLU A 83 -2.87 6.71 2.47
CA GLU A 83 -2.87 6.41 1.04
C GLU A 83 -1.49 5.99 0.58
N ILE A 84 -1.42 4.85 -0.10
CA ILE A 84 -0.23 4.41 -0.82
C ILE A 84 -0.46 4.76 -2.29
N LYS A 85 0.48 5.50 -2.88
CA LYS A 85 0.38 5.95 -4.26
C LYS A 85 1.24 5.06 -5.16
N VAL A 86 0.64 4.58 -6.24
CA VAL A 86 1.30 3.69 -7.19
C VAL A 86 1.39 4.40 -8.53
N ARG A 87 2.61 4.61 -9.01
CA ARG A 87 2.82 5.20 -10.34
C ARG A 87 2.90 4.08 -11.36
N LEU A 88 1.99 4.09 -12.32
CA LEU A 88 1.88 3.10 -13.37
C LEU A 88 2.21 3.70 -14.72
N ARG A 89 2.73 2.89 -15.62
CA ARG A 89 2.96 3.26 -17.01
C ARG A 89 2.38 2.19 -17.94
N ALA A 90 1.63 2.64 -18.93
CA ALA A 90 1.08 1.76 -19.96
C ALA A 90 1.98 1.80 -21.19
N ASP A 91 2.25 0.64 -21.80
CA ASP A 91 3.00 0.59 -23.04
C ASP A 91 2.05 0.77 -24.24
N LYS A 92 2.64 0.84 -25.44
CA LYS A 92 1.89 1.09 -26.67
C LYS A 92 1.01 -0.06 -27.12
N SER A 93 1.27 -1.26 -26.62
CA SER A 93 0.56 -2.46 -27.06
C SER A 93 -0.80 -2.63 -26.42
N LEU A 94 -1.13 -1.83 -25.40
CA LEU A 94 -2.39 -1.95 -24.72
C LEU A 94 -3.54 -1.42 -25.56
N THR A 95 -4.60 -2.24 -25.65
CA THR A 95 -5.84 -1.83 -26.28
C THR A 95 -6.82 -1.33 -25.22
N PRO A 96 -7.77 -0.45 -25.58
CA PRO A 96 -8.80 -0.01 -24.64
C PRO A 96 -9.52 -1.20 -24.01
N SER A 97 -9.58 -1.22 -22.69
CA SER A 97 -10.16 -2.33 -21.95
C SER A 97 -10.30 -1.96 -20.47
N ILE A 98 -11.00 -2.80 -19.73
CA ILE A 98 -11.04 -2.72 -18.27
C ILE A 98 -10.25 -3.91 -17.74
N GLN A 99 -9.26 -3.63 -16.90
CA GLN A 99 -8.40 -4.64 -16.32
C GLN A 99 -8.30 -4.45 -14.82
N THR A 100 -7.81 -5.46 -14.13
CA THR A 100 -7.54 -5.40 -12.70
C THR A 100 -6.06 -5.70 -12.48
N LEU A 101 -5.40 -4.88 -11.68
CA LEU A 101 -4.04 -5.11 -11.25
C LEU A 101 -4.09 -5.71 -9.85
N PRO A 102 -3.83 -7.03 -9.72
CA PRO A 102 -3.89 -7.67 -8.42
C PRO A 102 -2.61 -7.47 -7.62
N GLY A 103 -2.73 -7.54 -6.32
CA GLY A 103 -1.58 -7.42 -5.44
C GLY A 103 -1.88 -7.88 -4.03
N SER A 104 -0.92 -7.68 -3.15
CA SER A 104 -1.00 -8.04 -1.75
C SER A 104 -0.41 -6.93 -0.90
N LEU A 105 -1.09 -6.61 0.20
CA LEU A 105 -0.59 -5.69 1.20
C LEU A 105 -0.16 -6.49 2.42
N HIS A 106 1.13 -6.44 2.71
CA HIS A 106 1.71 -7.10 3.87
C HIS A 106 1.76 -6.09 5.01
N VAL A 107 1.25 -6.45 6.18
CA VAL A 107 1.18 -5.57 7.35
C VAL A 107 1.45 -6.33 8.63
N GLN A 108 1.89 -5.61 9.65
CA GLN A 108 1.90 -6.11 11.00
C GLN A 108 1.17 -5.11 11.88
N ALA A 109 0.01 -5.51 12.38
CA ALA A 109 -0.81 -4.68 13.26
C ALA A 109 -0.36 -4.82 14.71
N CYS A 110 -0.43 -3.71 15.43
CA CYS A 110 -0.13 -3.65 16.86
C CYS A 110 -1.20 -2.79 17.54
N ASP A 111 -1.44 -3.08 18.81
CA ASP A 111 -2.16 -2.14 19.67
C ASP A 111 -1.16 -1.45 20.60
N ASN A 112 -1.62 -0.84 21.69
CA ASN A 112 -0.73 -0.13 22.61
C ASN A 112 0.10 -1.07 23.51
N GLN A 113 -0.13 -2.37 23.43
CA GLN A 113 0.51 -3.33 24.33
C GLN A 113 1.30 -4.40 23.59
N VAL A 114 0.77 -4.89 22.47
CA VAL A 114 1.38 -6.02 21.74
C VAL A 114 1.28 -5.83 20.24
N CYS A 115 2.17 -6.53 19.53
CA CYS A 115 2.08 -6.68 18.08
C CYS A 115 1.57 -8.08 17.76
N TYR A 116 0.70 -8.16 16.76
CA TYR A 116 0.09 -9.41 16.32
C TYR A 116 0.93 -10.05 15.22
N THR A 117 0.58 -11.26 14.86
CA THR A 117 1.23 -11.97 13.75
C THR A 117 1.04 -11.17 12.45
N PRO A 118 2.11 -10.99 11.67
CA PRO A 118 1.98 -10.33 10.36
C PRO A 118 0.97 -11.01 9.46
N GLY A 119 0.23 -10.23 8.70
CA GLY A 119 -0.82 -10.72 7.82
C GLY A 119 -0.69 -10.14 6.42
N THR A 120 -1.51 -10.67 5.53
CA THR A 120 -1.56 -10.26 4.13
C THR A 120 -2.99 -10.02 3.70
N LEU A 121 -3.25 -8.89 3.05
CA LEU A 121 -4.54 -8.51 2.52
C LEU A 121 -4.48 -8.46 1.01
N ALA A 122 -5.48 -9.03 0.35
CA ALA A 122 -5.58 -8.95 -1.11
C ALA A 122 -5.96 -7.53 -1.54
N VAL A 123 -5.34 -7.07 -2.61
CA VAL A 123 -5.59 -5.75 -3.21
C VAL A 123 -5.90 -5.96 -4.68
N SER A 124 -6.91 -5.25 -5.18
CA SER A 124 -7.25 -5.24 -6.61
C SER A 124 -7.42 -3.80 -7.05
N ILE A 125 -6.58 -3.36 -7.99
CA ILE A 125 -6.64 -2.00 -8.52
C ILE A 125 -7.37 -2.03 -9.85
N PRO A 126 -8.59 -1.46 -9.95
CA PRO A 126 -9.28 -1.39 -11.24
C PRO A 126 -8.59 -0.40 -12.17
N LEU A 127 -8.35 -0.81 -13.41
CA LEU A 127 -7.73 0.01 -14.44
C LEU A 127 -8.66 0.15 -15.63
N SER A 128 -8.88 1.37 -16.08
CA SER A 128 -9.54 1.66 -17.35
C SER A 128 -8.48 2.10 -18.35
N ILE A 129 -8.27 1.27 -19.38
CA ILE A 129 -7.34 1.58 -20.46
C ILE A 129 -8.14 2.31 -21.53
N LYS A 130 -7.78 3.54 -21.82
CA LYS A 130 -8.47 4.38 -22.81
C LYS A 130 -7.67 4.48 -24.14
#